data_6103f78a139f0d0ba1adc75a5eff1a39
#
_entry.id   6103f78a139f0d0ba1adc75a5eff1a39
#
_cell.length_a   1.000
_cell.length_b   1.000
_cell.length_c   1.000
_cell.angle_alpha   90.00
_cell.angle_beta   90.00
_cell.angle_gamma   90.00
#
_symmetry.space_group_name_H-M   'P 1'
#
loop_
_entity.id
_entity.type
_entity.pdbx_description
1 polymer ?
#
loop_
_entity_poly.entity_id
_entity_poly.type
_entity_poly.pdbx_seq_one_letter_code
_entity_poly.pdbx_strand_id
1 'polypeptide(L)'
;APVTLWRRLYFDLVGMPPTPEEAKNFLSDSSSEAYDKLIDRLLIDPRFGERMAVHWLDLVRYSDTIGYHSDNFMEVSAYRDYVIEAFNENLPYDQFVIENLAGDLIPEATQKQKIASGYNRLLQTTQEGGAQAAEYKAIYQADRVRNFGIVWLGATTGCAQCHDHKYDPFTIKDFYSLAAFFADLKEKPVGRRNPNLYLPTKQQSDKLEDLEKTKHALEQEAKKTKKRLEKENKNLLNRLEKALTGFSYAEPKNKEPQVSERIWVEDSAPADAKLSGKWELASHPVFSGSKSIVRTGKGNNQHFFIQSKSPHTVLSGEDEFFAYVYLDPENPPRQIMLQFNDGAWDHRAYWGESLIPFGQENTVSRVKMGPLPEWGKWVRLSIPAQKIGLNPKDQVNGIA
;
A
#
# COMPACT_ATOMS: atom_id res chain seq x y z
N ALA A 1 51.65 -9.54 -32.25
CA ALA A 1 52.61 -9.39 -31.16
C ALA A 1 51.95 -9.81 -29.83
N PRO A 2 52.69 -10.39 -28.86
CA PRO A 2 52.10 -10.82 -27.58
C PRO A 2 51.36 -9.72 -26.84
N VAL A 3 51.87 -8.49 -26.88
CA VAL A 3 51.24 -7.29 -26.28
C VAL A 3 49.85 -7.02 -26.85
N THR A 4 49.62 -7.25 -28.15
CA THR A 4 48.32 -7.05 -28.77
C THR A 4 47.29 -8.09 -28.31
N LEU A 5 47.70 -9.36 -28.24
CA LEU A 5 46.82 -10.44 -27.75
C LEU A 5 46.44 -10.26 -26.31
N TRP A 6 47.43 -9.95 -25.47
CA TRP A 6 47.23 -9.66 -24.07
C TRP A 6 46.30 -8.46 -23.81
N ARG A 7 46.52 -7.33 -24.52
CA ARG A 7 45.62 -6.17 -24.41
C ARG A 7 44.17 -6.52 -24.84
N ARG A 8 43.99 -7.30 -25.93
CA ARG A 8 42.67 -7.76 -26.36
C ARG A 8 41.98 -8.58 -25.31
N LEU A 9 42.69 -9.54 -24.71
CA LEU A 9 42.16 -10.41 -23.67
C LEU A 9 41.61 -9.62 -22.48
N TYR A 10 42.28 -8.58 -22.02
CA TYR A 10 41.79 -7.72 -20.97
C TYR A 10 40.50 -6.97 -21.35
N PHE A 11 40.42 -6.44 -22.57
CA PHE A 11 39.19 -5.78 -23.01
C PHE A 11 38.05 -6.76 -23.21
N ASP A 12 38.34 -7.95 -23.65
CA ASP A 12 37.31 -8.97 -23.88
C ASP A 12 36.77 -9.53 -22.54
N LEU A 13 37.64 -9.87 -21.59
CA LEU A 13 37.25 -10.53 -20.35
C LEU A 13 36.91 -9.58 -19.19
N VAL A 14 37.59 -8.42 -19.07
CA VAL A 14 37.36 -7.52 -17.94
C VAL A 14 36.95 -6.10 -18.37
N GLY A 15 36.90 -5.83 -19.67
CA GLY A 15 36.40 -4.55 -20.23
C GLY A 15 37.33 -3.36 -20.05
N MET A 16 38.52 -3.54 -19.43
CA MET A 16 39.47 -2.45 -19.13
C MET A 16 40.89 -2.82 -19.59
N PRO A 17 41.74 -1.83 -19.85
CA PRO A 17 43.14 -2.11 -20.11
C PRO A 17 43.82 -2.62 -18.85
N PRO A 18 44.85 -3.45 -19.00
CA PRO A 18 45.69 -3.88 -17.88
C PRO A 18 46.44 -2.70 -17.25
N THR A 19 46.72 -2.79 -15.97
CA THR A 19 47.57 -1.86 -15.27
C THR A 19 49.04 -1.98 -15.72
N PRO A 20 49.90 -0.97 -15.52
CA PRO A 20 51.32 -1.09 -15.82
C PRO A 20 52.01 -2.24 -15.14
N GLU A 21 51.60 -2.60 -13.92
CA GLU A 21 52.11 -3.74 -13.16
C GLU A 21 51.72 -5.08 -13.76
N GLU A 22 50.44 -5.25 -14.09
CA GLU A 22 49.92 -6.45 -14.79
C GLU A 22 50.63 -6.61 -16.14
N ALA A 23 50.87 -5.51 -16.85
CA ALA A 23 51.65 -5.48 -18.08
C ALA A 23 53.05 -6.01 -17.88
N LYS A 24 53.76 -5.50 -16.89
CA LYS A 24 55.15 -5.88 -16.57
C LYS A 24 55.22 -7.37 -16.19
N ASN A 25 54.29 -7.84 -15.37
CA ASN A 25 54.23 -9.24 -14.93
C ASN A 25 54.05 -10.21 -16.11
N PHE A 26 53.13 -9.90 -17.02
CA PHE A 26 52.92 -10.73 -18.21
C PHE A 26 54.13 -10.74 -19.14
N LEU A 27 54.72 -9.58 -19.39
CA LEU A 27 55.87 -9.46 -20.29
C LEU A 27 57.17 -10.10 -19.73
N SER A 28 57.25 -10.27 -18.42
CA SER A 28 58.36 -10.96 -17.76
C SER A 28 58.21 -12.49 -17.69
N ASP A 29 56.99 -13.02 -17.94
CA ASP A 29 56.74 -14.44 -17.99
C ASP A 29 57.07 -15.01 -19.39
N SER A 30 58.19 -15.69 -19.49
CA SER A 30 58.65 -16.34 -20.74
C SER A 30 58.17 -17.76 -20.92
N SER A 31 57.29 -18.26 -20.06
CA SER A 31 56.71 -19.60 -20.16
C SER A 31 55.79 -19.75 -21.37
N SER A 32 55.75 -20.96 -21.96
CA SER A 32 54.79 -21.27 -23.04
C SER A 32 53.35 -21.20 -22.57
N GLU A 33 53.09 -21.26 -21.26
CA GLU A 33 51.77 -21.23 -20.63
C GLU A 33 51.34 -19.84 -20.15
N ALA A 34 52.17 -18.80 -20.36
CA ALA A 34 51.92 -17.44 -19.87
C ALA A 34 50.53 -16.89 -20.29
N TYR A 35 50.11 -17.22 -21.52
CA TYR A 35 48.83 -16.79 -22.05
C TYR A 35 47.63 -17.55 -21.40
N ASP A 36 47.75 -18.83 -21.23
CA ASP A 36 46.69 -19.67 -20.61
C ASP A 36 46.54 -19.32 -19.12
N LYS A 37 47.64 -19.13 -18.41
CA LYS A 37 47.64 -18.65 -17.01
C LYS A 37 46.97 -17.26 -16.89
N LEU A 38 47.14 -16.40 -17.89
CA LEU A 38 46.49 -15.09 -17.90
C LEU A 38 45.00 -15.25 -18.12
N ILE A 39 44.56 -16.13 -19.03
CA ILE A 39 43.13 -16.42 -19.23
C ILE A 39 42.48 -16.90 -17.92
N ASP A 40 43.06 -17.94 -17.31
CA ASP A 40 42.55 -18.50 -16.05
C ASP A 40 42.46 -17.43 -14.95
N ARG A 41 43.45 -16.58 -14.83
CA ARG A 41 43.44 -15.47 -13.87
C ARG A 41 42.32 -14.46 -14.14
N LEU A 42 42.11 -14.09 -15.41
CA LEU A 42 41.05 -13.11 -15.76
C LEU A 42 39.64 -13.69 -15.67
N LEU A 43 39.46 -14.99 -15.87
CA LEU A 43 38.17 -15.66 -15.71
C LEU A 43 37.70 -15.72 -14.25
N ILE A 44 38.63 -15.68 -13.28
CA ILE A 44 38.29 -15.63 -11.83
C ILE A 44 38.36 -14.19 -11.28
N ASP A 45 38.70 -13.21 -12.09
CA ASP A 45 38.68 -11.79 -11.69
C ASP A 45 37.25 -11.32 -11.52
N PRO A 46 36.87 -10.66 -10.40
CA PRO A 46 35.48 -10.16 -10.20
C PRO A 46 34.98 -9.26 -11.32
N ARG A 47 35.88 -8.55 -12.02
CA ARG A 47 35.55 -7.70 -13.18
C ARG A 47 35.04 -8.51 -14.38
N PHE A 48 35.29 -9.81 -14.43
CA PHE A 48 34.75 -10.70 -15.48
C PHE A 48 33.22 -10.71 -15.45
N GLY A 49 32.64 -10.90 -14.27
CA GLY A 49 31.18 -10.88 -14.13
C GLY A 49 30.59 -9.50 -14.47
N GLU A 50 31.23 -8.40 -14.05
CA GLU A 50 30.81 -7.05 -14.43
C GLU A 50 30.82 -6.87 -15.95
N ARG A 51 31.88 -7.35 -16.63
CA ARG A 51 32.02 -7.24 -18.09
C ARG A 51 30.97 -8.08 -18.84
N MET A 52 30.73 -9.31 -18.40
CA MET A 52 29.76 -10.20 -19.04
C MET A 52 28.33 -9.74 -18.78
N ALA A 53 28.07 -9.24 -17.58
CA ALA A 53 26.77 -8.73 -17.20
C ALA A 53 26.28 -7.58 -18.10
N VAL A 54 27.18 -6.73 -18.64
CA VAL A 54 26.81 -5.64 -19.57
C VAL A 54 26.04 -6.17 -20.76
N HIS A 55 26.52 -7.25 -21.39
CA HIS A 55 25.90 -7.85 -22.56
C HIS A 55 24.54 -8.46 -22.25
N TRP A 56 24.42 -9.10 -21.08
CA TRP A 56 23.16 -9.66 -20.62
C TRP A 56 22.14 -8.59 -20.24
N LEU A 57 22.57 -7.58 -19.47
CA LEU A 57 21.70 -6.48 -19.03
C LEU A 57 21.17 -5.65 -20.21
N ASP A 58 21.96 -5.46 -21.26
CA ASP A 58 21.50 -4.84 -22.52
C ASP A 58 20.43 -5.70 -23.20
N LEU A 59 20.68 -6.99 -23.35
CA LEU A 59 19.76 -7.94 -23.98
C LEU A 59 18.39 -8.00 -23.25
N VAL A 60 18.39 -7.99 -21.93
CA VAL A 60 17.17 -8.00 -21.12
C VAL A 60 16.58 -6.61 -20.88
N ARG A 61 17.20 -5.57 -21.44
CA ARG A 61 16.75 -4.16 -21.37
C ARG A 61 16.70 -3.65 -19.91
N TYR A 62 17.73 -4.01 -19.13
CA TYR A 62 17.84 -3.52 -17.76
C TYR A 62 17.88 -1.98 -17.75
N SER A 63 17.08 -1.40 -16.87
CA SER A 63 17.10 0.03 -16.56
C SER A 63 16.65 0.25 -15.13
N ASP A 64 17.22 1.19 -14.43
CA ASP A 64 16.79 1.67 -13.12
C ASP A 64 15.75 2.79 -13.18
N THR A 65 15.14 2.95 -14.37
CA THR A 65 13.99 3.84 -14.59
C THR A 65 12.84 3.11 -15.29
N ILE A 66 11.64 3.71 -15.26
CA ILE A 66 10.43 3.07 -15.81
C ILE A 66 10.29 3.21 -17.33
N GLY A 67 11.00 4.13 -17.94
CA GLY A 67 11.09 4.31 -19.40
C GLY A 67 9.96 5.08 -20.07
N TYR A 68 8.71 4.99 -19.58
CA TYR A 68 7.59 5.80 -20.11
C TYR A 68 7.34 7.00 -19.22
N HIS A 69 6.92 8.12 -19.80
CA HIS A 69 6.46 9.34 -19.14
C HIS A 69 7.28 9.65 -17.86
N SER A 70 7.72 10.81 -17.57
CA SER A 70 8.49 11.20 -16.38
C SER A 70 9.74 10.36 -16.02
N ASP A 71 9.95 9.21 -16.62
CA ASP A 71 11.10 8.31 -16.46
C ASP A 71 11.58 8.16 -14.99
N ASN A 72 10.63 7.84 -14.11
CA ASN A 72 10.87 7.77 -12.67
C ASN A 72 11.77 6.58 -12.31
N PHE A 73 12.56 6.75 -11.25
CA PHE A 73 13.44 5.72 -10.71
C PHE A 73 12.68 4.45 -10.31
N MET A 74 13.27 3.30 -10.62
CA MET A 74 12.81 1.96 -10.25
C MET A 74 13.96 1.17 -9.61
N GLU A 75 13.73 0.67 -8.39
CA GLU A 75 14.74 -0.12 -7.66
C GLU A 75 14.83 -1.54 -8.22
N VAL A 76 15.87 -1.81 -9.01
CA VAL A 76 16.16 -3.11 -9.62
C VAL A 76 17.64 -3.50 -9.53
N SER A 77 18.45 -2.74 -8.83
CA SER A 77 19.91 -2.93 -8.73
C SER A 77 20.31 -4.33 -8.26
N ALA A 78 19.52 -4.93 -7.38
CA ALA A 78 19.78 -6.30 -6.92
C ALA A 78 19.77 -7.35 -8.04
N TYR A 79 18.96 -7.16 -9.09
CA TYR A 79 18.99 -8.04 -10.26
C TYR A 79 20.30 -7.92 -11.02
N ARG A 80 20.82 -6.71 -11.21
CA ARG A 80 22.14 -6.49 -11.82
C ARG A 80 23.23 -7.22 -11.03
N ASP A 81 23.22 -7.05 -9.72
CA ASP A 81 24.22 -7.68 -8.84
C ASP A 81 24.12 -9.21 -8.90
N TYR A 82 22.90 -9.79 -8.95
CA TYR A 82 22.68 -11.21 -9.21
C TYR A 82 23.34 -11.67 -10.51
N VAL A 83 23.16 -10.93 -11.60
CA VAL A 83 23.72 -11.28 -12.92
C VAL A 83 25.25 -11.26 -12.87
N ILE A 84 25.86 -10.27 -12.26
CA ILE A 84 27.32 -10.18 -12.06
C ILE A 84 27.83 -11.41 -11.29
N GLU A 85 27.17 -11.73 -10.18
CA GLU A 85 27.52 -12.90 -9.37
C GLU A 85 27.36 -14.22 -10.14
N ALA A 86 26.27 -14.39 -10.90
CA ALA A 86 26.02 -15.59 -11.68
C ALA A 86 27.12 -15.86 -12.71
N PHE A 87 27.64 -14.82 -13.38
CA PHE A 87 28.80 -14.95 -14.27
C PHE A 87 30.09 -15.28 -13.52
N ASN A 88 30.36 -14.63 -12.38
CA ASN A 88 31.57 -14.88 -11.59
C ASN A 88 31.56 -16.29 -10.96
N GLU A 89 30.38 -16.81 -10.60
CA GLU A 89 30.21 -18.17 -10.08
C GLU A 89 30.15 -19.24 -11.18
N ASN A 90 30.17 -18.81 -12.44
CA ASN A 90 29.97 -19.69 -13.60
C ASN A 90 28.70 -20.56 -13.44
N LEU A 91 27.58 -19.89 -13.05
CA LEU A 91 26.32 -20.58 -12.81
C LEU A 91 25.90 -21.38 -14.06
N PRO A 92 25.54 -22.66 -13.96
CA PRO A 92 25.06 -23.46 -15.08
C PRO A 92 23.90 -22.77 -15.81
N TYR A 93 23.94 -22.80 -17.16
CA TYR A 93 22.97 -22.05 -17.97
C TYR A 93 21.53 -22.47 -17.74
N ASP A 94 21.26 -23.74 -17.58
CA ASP A 94 19.93 -24.27 -17.26
C ASP A 94 19.40 -23.75 -15.93
N GLN A 95 20.26 -23.68 -14.91
CA GLN A 95 19.92 -23.09 -13.63
C GLN A 95 19.69 -21.58 -13.76
N PHE A 96 20.54 -20.89 -14.50
CA PHE A 96 20.36 -19.46 -14.76
C PHE A 96 19.02 -19.16 -15.45
N VAL A 97 18.61 -19.99 -16.44
CA VAL A 97 17.30 -19.88 -17.10
C VAL A 97 16.16 -20.05 -16.11
N ILE A 98 16.19 -21.12 -15.31
CA ILE A 98 15.13 -21.43 -14.34
C ILE A 98 15.00 -20.31 -13.30
N GLU A 99 16.12 -19.83 -12.78
CA GLU A 99 16.11 -18.76 -11.76
C GLU A 99 15.57 -17.44 -12.31
N ASN A 100 15.92 -17.06 -13.54
CA ASN A 100 15.41 -15.86 -14.16
C ASN A 100 13.90 -15.94 -14.47
N LEU A 101 13.43 -17.05 -14.97
CA LEU A 101 12.03 -17.19 -15.40
C LEU A 101 11.08 -17.53 -14.25
N ALA A 102 11.52 -18.33 -13.28
CA ALA A 102 10.69 -18.94 -12.26
C ALA A 102 11.37 -19.04 -10.88
N GLY A 103 12.37 -18.22 -10.59
CA GLY A 103 13.15 -18.30 -9.37
C GLY A 103 12.32 -18.14 -8.09
N ASP A 104 11.26 -17.36 -8.13
CA ASP A 104 10.30 -17.18 -7.03
C ASP A 104 9.32 -18.36 -6.86
N LEU A 105 9.22 -19.25 -7.86
CA LEU A 105 8.37 -20.45 -7.84
C LEU A 105 9.11 -21.71 -7.41
N ILE A 106 10.43 -21.65 -7.24
CA ILE A 106 11.24 -22.76 -6.74
C ILE A 106 10.80 -23.05 -5.29
N PRO A 107 10.54 -24.33 -4.91
CA PRO A 107 10.24 -24.66 -3.53
C PRO A 107 11.32 -24.15 -2.57
N GLU A 108 10.93 -23.44 -1.52
CA GLU A 108 11.83 -22.81 -0.56
C GLU A 108 12.90 -21.89 -1.20
N ALA A 109 12.50 -21.19 -2.28
CA ALA A 109 13.38 -20.32 -3.03
C ALA A 109 14.21 -19.41 -2.14
N THR A 110 15.52 -19.39 -2.36
CA THR A 110 16.45 -18.47 -1.70
C THR A 110 16.18 -17.03 -2.08
N GLN A 111 16.72 -16.09 -1.31
CA GLN A 111 16.64 -14.68 -1.66
C GLN A 111 17.25 -14.37 -3.03
N LYS A 112 18.39 -15.01 -3.36
CA LYS A 112 19.09 -14.88 -4.64
C LYS A 112 18.20 -15.35 -5.81
N GLN A 113 17.53 -16.48 -5.69
CA GLN A 113 16.60 -16.99 -6.69
C GLN A 113 15.37 -16.09 -6.90
N LYS A 114 14.83 -15.52 -5.81
CA LYS A 114 13.74 -14.54 -5.90
C LYS A 114 14.18 -13.24 -6.57
N ILE A 115 15.43 -12.81 -6.36
CA ILE A 115 16.00 -11.63 -7.05
C ILE A 115 16.12 -11.91 -8.55
N ALA A 116 16.57 -13.10 -8.93
CA ALA A 116 16.69 -13.51 -10.33
C ALA A 116 15.39 -13.41 -11.10
N SER A 117 14.25 -13.81 -10.50
CA SER A 117 12.92 -13.68 -11.11
C SER A 117 12.50 -12.21 -11.34
N GLY A 118 13.26 -11.24 -10.83
CA GLY A 118 13.17 -9.83 -11.18
C GLY A 118 13.31 -9.57 -12.68
N TYR A 119 13.91 -10.48 -13.46
CA TYR A 119 13.87 -10.47 -14.93
C TYR A 119 12.47 -10.18 -15.48
N ASN A 120 11.44 -10.79 -14.93
CA ASN A 120 10.05 -10.60 -15.37
C ASN A 120 9.52 -9.18 -15.15
N ARG A 121 10.24 -8.32 -14.44
CA ARG A 121 9.88 -6.92 -14.17
C ARG A 121 10.65 -5.92 -15.03
N LEU A 122 11.63 -6.37 -15.81
CA LEU A 122 12.46 -5.54 -16.69
C LEU A 122 11.73 -5.17 -17.97
N LEU A 123 10.82 -4.23 -17.90
CA LEU A 123 10.08 -3.70 -19.02
C LEU A 123 9.73 -2.23 -18.78
N GLN A 124 9.50 -1.50 -19.88
CA GLN A 124 8.99 -0.14 -19.77
C GLN A 124 7.59 -0.13 -19.16
N THR A 125 7.36 0.74 -18.20
CA THR A 125 6.07 0.86 -17.48
C THR A 125 5.62 2.30 -17.40
N THR A 126 4.32 2.54 -17.21
CA THR A 126 3.77 3.88 -17.14
C THR A 126 3.29 4.26 -15.75
N GLN A 127 3.46 5.53 -15.41
CA GLN A 127 2.84 6.16 -14.24
C GLN A 127 1.91 7.30 -14.67
N GLU A 128 1.59 7.39 -15.94
CA GLU A 128 0.80 8.46 -16.51
C GLU A 128 -0.64 8.46 -15.98
N GLY A 129 -1.13 9.65 -15.62
CA GLY A 129 -2.53 9.83 -15.25
C GLY A 129 -3.45 9.67 -16.47
N GLY A 130 -4.51 8.84 -16.32
CA GLY A 130 -5.44 8.56 -17.42
C GLY A 130 -5.10 7.33 -18.27
N ALA A 131 -3.91 6.74 -18.12
CA ALA A 131 -3.57 5.47 -18.75
C ALA A 131 -4.53 4.35 -18.34
N GLN A 132 -4.95 3.54 -19.32
CA GLN A 132 -5.94 2.47 -19.07
C GLN A 132 -5.24 1.19 -18.61
N ALA A 133 -5.59 0.71 -17.40
CA ALA A 133 -4.94 -0.46 -16.78
C ALA A 133 -5.03 -1.74 -17.65
N ALA A 134 -6.14 -1.98 -18.31
CA ALA A 134 -6.33 -3.16 -19.17
C ALA A 134 -5.44 -3.11 -20.42
N GLU A 135 -5.30 -1.94 -21.04
CA GLU A 135 -4.42 -1.71 -22.18
C GLU A 135 -2.96 -1.99 -21.82
N TYR A 136 -2.47 -1.35 -20.75
CA TYR A 136 -1.08 -1.53 -20.34
C TYR A 136 -0.78 -2.95 -19.84
N LYS A 137 -1.74 -3.64 -19.22
CA LYS A 137 -1.57 -5.06 -18.91
C LYS A 137 -1.34 -5.89 -20.18
N ALA A 138 -2.09 -5.65 -21.25
CA ALA A 138 -1.93 -6.33 -22.53
C ALA A 138 -0.59 -5.98 -23.19
N ILE A 139 -0.17 -4.71 -23.15
CA ILE A 139 1.13 -4.24 -23.67
C ILE A 139 2.27 -4.95 -22.96
N TYR A 140 2.25 -4.99 -21.62
CA TYR A 140 3.31 -5.63 -20.84
C TYR A 140 3.38 -7.14 -21.04
N GLN A 141 2.23 -7.79 -21.20
CA GLN A 141 2.16 -9.21 -21.49
C GLN A 141 2.78 -9.53 -22.86
N ALA A 142 2.42 -8.76 -23.89
CA ALA A 142 2.99 -8.91 -25.22
C ALA A 142 4.49 -8.59 -25.26
N ASP A 143 4.93 -7.59 -24.50
CA ASP A 143 6.33 -7.22 -24.37
C ASP A 143 7.18 -8.34 -23.76
N ARG A 144 6.68 -9.03 -22.73
CA ARG A 144 7.36 -10.19 -22.12
C ARG A 144 7.54 -11.32 -23.11
N VAL A 145 6.52 -11.64 -23.91
CA VAL A 145 6.62 -12.68 -24.94
C VAL A 145 7.67 -12.34 -25.99
N ARG A 146 7.72 -11.08 -26.41
CA ARG A 146 8.75 -10.61 -27.37
C ARG A 146 10.14 -10.71 -26.78
N ASN A 147 10.34 -10.24 -25.54
CA ASN A 147 11.62 -10.29 -24.88
C ASN A 147 12.05 -11.75 -24.62
N PHE A 148 11.13 -12.61 -24.16
CA PHE A 148 11.39 -14.04 -24.02
C PHE A 148 11.89 -14.66 -25.32
N GLY A 149 11.24 -14.37 -26.45
CA GLY A 149 11.65 -14.87 -27.76
C GLY A 149 13.07 -14.46 -28.13
N ILE A 150 13.40 -13.18 -27.94
CA ILE A 150 14.73 -12.64 -28.25
C ILE A 150 15.79 -13.21 -27.32
N VAL A 151 15.54 -13.18 -26.02
CA VAL A 151 16.55 -13.54 -24.98
C VAL A 151 16.83 -15.03 -24.94
N TRP A 152 15.78 -15.83 -24.89
CA TRP A 152 15.91 -17.27 -24.61
C TRP A 152 15.87 -18.17 -25.84
N LEU A 153 15.19 -17.72 -26.91
CA LEU A 153 15.05 -18.52 -28.13
C LEU A 153 15.88 -17.97 -29.31
N GLY A 154 16.45 -16.78 -29.18
CA GLY A 154 17.13 -16.12 -30.29
C GLY A 154 16.19 -15.84 -31.49
N ALA A 155 14.88 -15.67 -31.23
CA ALA A 155 13.84 -15.59 -32.23
C ALA A 155 12.95 -14.36 -32.06
N THR A 156 12.42 -13.82 -33.16
CA THR A 156 11.53 -12.66 -33.16
C THR A 156 10.06 -13.10 -33.11
N THR A 157 9.55 -13.41 -31.93
CA THR A 157 8.17 -13.89 -31.74
C THR A 157 7.09 -12.82 -31.94
N GLY A 158 7.46 -11.53 -32.01
CA GLY A 158 6.52 -10.41 -32.05
C GLY A 158 5.53 -10.40 -33.20
N CYS A 159 5.89 -10.93 -34.39
CA CYS A 159 4.99 -11.05 -35.53
C CYS A 159 3.79 -11.95 -35.21
N ALA A 160 4.01 -12.98 -34.39
CA ALA A 160 2.97 -13.92 -34.03
C ALA A 160 1.88 -13.34 -33.10
N GLN A 161 2.01 -12.10 -32.69
CA GLN A 161 0.93 -11.39 -31.98
C GLN A 161 -0.31 -11.17 -32.87
N CYS A 162 -0.13 -10.97 -34.18
CA CYS A 162 -1.21 -10.61 -35.11
C CYS A 162 -1.47 -11.67 -36.17
N HIS A 163 -0.45 -12.45 -36.59
CA HIS A 163 -0.53 -13.50 -37.57
C HIS A 163 0.58 -14.53 -37.34
N ASP A 164 0.44 -15.73 -37.87
CA ASP A 164 1.48 -16.73 -37.79
C ASP A 164 2.79 -16.21 -38.37
N HIS A 165 3.91 -16.52 -37.73
CA HIS A 165 5.20 -16.03 -38.16
C HIS A 165 5.51 -16.51 -39.62
N LYS A 166 6.04 -15.63 -40.46
CA LYS A 166 6.21 -15.93 -41.88
C LYS A 166 7.21 -17.06 -42.17
N TYR A 167 8.27 -17.11 -41.40
CA TYR A 167 9.41 -18.00 -41.64
C TYR A 167 9.59 -19.03 -40.54
N ASP A 168 9.40 -18.65 -39.28
CA ASP A 168 9.61 -19.49 -38.12
C ASP A 168 8.32 -20.21 -37.69
N PRO A 169 8.39 -21.38 -37.05
CA PRO A 169 7.20 -22.16 -36.70
C PRO A 169 6.44 -21.62 -35.48
N PHE A 170 6.31 -20.30 -35.38
CA PHE A 170 5.55 -19.65 -34.31
C PHE A 170 4.17 -19.23 -34.78
N THR A 171 3.12 -19.80 -34.23
CA THR A 171 1.74 -19.43 -34.53
C THR A 171 1.21 -18.33 -33.59
N ILE A 172 0.10 -17.69 -33.98
CA ILE A 172 -0.66 -16.81 -33.05
C ILE A 172 -0.98 -17.54 -31.75
N LYS A 173 -1.38 -18.82 -31.85
CA LYS A 173 -1.70 -19.65 -30.68
C LYS A 173 -0.50 -19.81 -29.75
N ASP A 174 0.70 -20.02 -30.29
CA ASP A 174 1.91 -20.14 -29.49
C ASP A 174 2.23 -18.84 -28.76
N PHE A 175 2.06 -17.69 -29.43
CA PHE A 175 2.26 -16.38 -28.83
C PHE A 175 1.36 -16.19 -27.59
N TYR A 176 0.05 -16.45 -27.74
CA TYR A 176 -0.89 -16.27 -26.64
C TYR A 176 -0.80 -17.38 -25.57
N SER A 177 -0.40 -18.57 -25.97
CA SER A 177 -0.08 -19.64 -24.99
C SER A 177 1.12 -19.28 -24.12
N LEU A 178 2.16 -18.70 -24.74
CA LEU A 178 3.32 -18.19 -24.00
C LEU A 178 2.94 -16.98 -23.11
N ALA A 179 2.08 -16.10 -23.61
CA ALA A 179 1.57 -14.96 -22.84
C ALA A 179 0.83 -15.39 -21.57
N ALA A 180 0.16 -16.56 -21.60
CA ALA A 180 -0.57 -17.08 -20.45
C ALA A 180 0.34 -17.38 -19.24
N PHE A 181 1.61 -17.76 -19.45
CA PHE A 181 2.57 -17.95 -18.36
C PHE A 181 2.87 -16.66 -17.57
N PHE A 182 2.64 -15.50 -18.18
CA PHE A 182 2.83 -14.18 -17.53
C PHE A 182 1.53 -13.58 -17.00
N ALA A 183 0.39 -14.26 -17.11
CA ALA A 183 -0.91 -13.73 -16.73
C ALA A 183 -1.08 -13.56 -15.22
N ASP A 184 -0.40 -14.42 -14.43
CA ASP A 184 -0.49 -14.46 -12.97
C ASP A 184 0.46 -13.47 -12.28
N LEU A 185 1.27 -12.73 -13.02
CA LEU A 185 2.18 -11.75 -12.43
C LEU A 185 1.40 -10.68 -11.70
N LYS A 186 1.62 -10.61 -10.38
CA LYS A 186 0.99 -9.62 -9.51
C LYS A 186 1.70 -8.27 -9.65
N GLU A 187 1.20 -7.45 -10.55
CA GLU A 187 1.76 -6.13 -10.81
C GLU A 187 0.67 -5.08 -10.99
N LYS A 188 1.00 -3.84 -10.64
CA LYS A 188 0.16 -2.69 -10.92
C LYS A 188 0.44 -2.22 -12.35
N PRO A 189 -0.54 -2.27 -13.27
CA PRO A 189 -0.30 -1.91 -14.68
C PRO A 189 0.00 -0.42 -14.88
N VAL A 190 -0.60 0.45 -14.08
CA VAL A 190 -0.44 1.90 -14.16
C VAL A 190 -0.07 2.47 -12.79
N GLY A 191 0.89 3.37 -12.74
CA GLY A 191 1.35 4.03 -11.53
C GLY A 191 2.52 3.31 -10.86
N ARG A 192 2.96 3.85 -9.71
CA ARG A 192 4.15 3.36 -9.01
C ARG A 192 3.99 1.89 -8.60
N ARG A 193 4.98 1.09 -8.98
CA ARG A 193 5.13 -0.30 -8.52
C ARG A 193 5.93 -0.30 -7.23
N ASN A 194 5.40 -0.93 -6.20
CA ASN A 194 6.14 -1.13 -4.97
C ASN A 194 7.11 -2.31 -5.11
N PRO A 195 8.26 -2.29 -4.44
CA PRO A 195 9.10 -3.47 -4.32
C PRO A 195 8.32 -4.58 -3.61
N ASN A 196 8.39 -5.80 -4.14
CA ASN A 196 7.73 -6.96 -3.54
C ASN A 196 8.67 -7.75 -2.63
N LEU A 197 9.96 -7.48 -2.69
CA LEU A 197 11.00 -8.14 -1.90
C LEU A 197 11.83 -7.09 -1.17
N TYR A 198 11.90 -7.22 0.17
CA TYR A 198 12.81 -6.42 0.99
C TYR A 198 14.14 -7.15 1.09
N LEU A 199 15.23 -6.42 0.86
CA LEU A 199 16.60 -6.92 0.90
C LEU A 199 17.36 -6.22 2.03
N PRO A 200 17.13 -6.61 3.29
CA PRO A 200 17.80 -5.99 4.41
C PRO A 200 19.30 -6.34 4.41
N THR A 201 20.14 -5.38 4.71
CA THR A 201 21.54 -5.66 5.04
C THR A 201 21.61 -6.54 6.29
N LYS A 202 22.76 -7.19 6.52
CA LYS A 202 22.98 -8.00 7.73
C LYS A 202 22.65 -7.21 9.00
N GLN A 203 23.12 -5.96 9.09
CA GLN A 203 22.84 -5.10 10.23
C GLN A 203 21.33 -4.79 10.41
N GLN A 204 20.60 -4.62 9.29
CA GLN A 204 19.16 -4.41 9.33
C GLN A 204 18.42 -5.69 9.73
N SER A 205 18.87 -6.85 9.24
CA SER A 205 18.30 -8.15 9.63
C SER A 205 18.49 -8.43 11.12
N ASP A 206 19.69 -8.21 11.64
CA ASP A 206 20.00 -8.38 13.07
C ASP A 206 19.12 -7.46 13.93
N LYS A 207 18.95 -6.21 13.49
CA LYS A 207 18.08 -5.24 14.17
C LYS A 207 16.61 -5.61 14.11
N LEU A 208 16.13 -6.13 12.97
CA LEU A 208 14.74 -6.61 12.84
C LEU A 208 14.48 -7.79 13.77
N GLU A 209 15.41 -8.75 13.86
CA GLU A 209 15.30 -9.88 14.77
C GLU A 209 15.24 -9.44 16.25
N ASP A 210 16.07 -8.47 16.65
CA ASP A 210 16.07 -7.90 17.98
C ASP A 210 14.76 -7.16 18.29
N LEU A 211 14.24 -6.38 17.32
CA LEU A 211 12.95 -5.70 17.45
C LEU A 211 11.77 -6.67 17.55
N GLU A 212 11.81 -7.79 16.80
CA GLU A 212 10.78 -8.82 16.90
C GLU A 212 10.80 -9.53 18.26
N LYS A 213 11.98 -9.83 18.80
CA LYS A 213 12.14 -10.36 20.17
C LYS A 213 11.59 -9.39 21.21
N THR A 214 11.94 -8.11 21.09
CA THR A 214 11.46 -7.06 21.97
C THR A 214 9.94 -6.90 21.90
N LYS A 215 9.38 -6.87 20.69
CA LYS A 215 7.94 -6.81 20.47
C LYS A 215 7.22 -7.98 21.13
N HIS A 216 7.71 -9.20 20.91
CA HIS A 216 7.12 -10.39 21.50
C HIS A 216 7.17 -10.36 23.05
N ALA A 217 8.29 -9.89 23.62
CA ALA A 217 8.41 -9.73 25.08
C ALA A 217 7.39 -8.72 25.63
N LEU A 218 7.24 -7.57 24.98
CA LEU A 218 6.27 -6.54 25.35
C LEU A 218 4.81 -7.02 25.21
N GLU A 219 4.50 -7.77 24.16
CA GLU A 219 3.17 -8.38 23.99
C GLU A 219 2.85 -9.37 25.12
N GLN A 220 3.81 -10.17 25.56
CA GLN A 220 3.65 -11.09 26.67
C GLN A 220 3.45 -10.33 28.00
N GLU A 221 4.20 -9.27 28.22
CA GLU A 221 4.06 -8.41 29.41
C GLU A 221 2.70 -7.70 29.42
N ALA A 222 2.28 -7.14 28.28
CA ALA A 222 0.97 -6.52 28.13
C ALA A 222 -0.16 -7.52 28.44
N LYS A 223 -0.04 -8.76 27.96
CA LYS A 223 -1.01 -9.83 28.22
C LYS A 223 -1.08 -10.22 29.71
N LYS A 224 0.08 -10.29 30.38
CA LYS A 224 0.17 -10.53 31.84
C LYS A 224 -0.46 -9.38 32.62
N THR A 225 -0.12 -8.14 32.25
CA THR A 225 -0.63 -6.93 32.91
C THR A 225 -2.15 -6.82 32.76
N LYS A 226 -2.68 -7.08 31.56
CA LYS A 226 -4.13 -7.11 31.28
C LYS A 226 -4.84 -8.11 32.22
N LYS A 227 -4.35 -9.35 32.30
CA LYS A 227 -4.92 -10.36 33.20
C LYS A 227 -4.86 -9.96 34.69
N ARG A 228 -3.77 -9.29 35.12
CA ARG A 228 -3.64 -8.78 36.48
C ARG A 228 -4.69 -7.71 36.76
N LEU A 229 -4.83 -6.72 35.83
CA LEU A 229 -5.80 -5.64 35.99
C LEU A 229 -7.24 -6.15 35.95
N GLU A 230 -7.58 -7.12 35.12
CA GLU A 230 -8.89 -7.77 35.13
C GLU A 230 -9.21 -8.44 36.43
N LYS A 231 -8.22 -9.13 37.07
CA LYS A 231 -8.37 -9.75 38.37
C LYS A 231 -8.52 -8.70 39.50
N GLU A 232 -7.72 -7.64 39.46
CA GLU A 232 -7.79 -6.53 40.43
C GLU A 232 -9.13 -5.80 40.31
N ASN A 233 -9.61 -5.50 39.12
CA ASN A 233 -10.92 -4.90 38.88
C ASN A 233 -12.07 -5.79 39.41
N LYS A 234 -12.02 -7.10 39.14
CA LYS A 234 -13.01 -8.03 39.66
C LYS A 234 -13.04 -8.05 41.21
N ASN A 235 -11.84 -8.01 41.83
CA ASN A 235 -11.74 -7.96 43.28
C ASN A 235 -12.27 -6.63 43.84
N LEU A 236 -12.01 -5.51 43.15
CA LEU A 236 -12.51 -4.18 43.50
C LEU A 236 -14.03 -4.14 43.44
N LEU A 237 -14.61 -4.63 42.33
CA LEU A 237 -16.06 -4.72 42.15
C LEU A 237 -16.72 -5.55 43.28
N ASN A 238 -16.17 -6.73 43.59
CA ASN A 238 -16.68 -7.56 44.68
C ASN A 238 -16.60 -6.87 46.06
N ARG A 239 -15.57 -6.05 46.26
CA ARG A 239 -15.47 -5.26 47.53
C ARG A 239 -16.49 -4.13 47.56
N LEU A 240 -16.72 -3.45 46.42
CA LEU A 240 -17.72 -2.40 46.29
C LEU A 240 -19.14 -2.98 46.50
N GLU A 241 -19.46 -4.10 45.87
CA GLU A 241 -20.73 -4.78 46.05
C GLU A 241 -20.97 -5.16 47.51
N LYS A 242 -19.97 -5.73 48.22
CA LYS A 242 -20.06 -6.02 49.65
C LYS A 242 -20.22 -4.78 50.52
N ALA A 243 -19.58 -3.67 50.18
CA ALA A 243 -19.73 -2.40 50.88
C ALA A 243 -21.12 -1.79 50.70
N LEU A 244 -21.69 -1.96 49.50
CA LEU A 244 -23.03 -1.46 49.15
C LEU A 244 -24.15 -2.29 49.78
N THR A 245 -23.97 -3.60 50.01
CA THR A 245 -24.98 -4.44 50.66
C THR A 245 -25.22 -4.10 52.13
N GLY A 246 -24.36 -3.26 52.78
CA GLY A 246 -24.56 -2.74 54.11
C GLY A 246 -25.24 -1.35 54.18
N PHE A 247 -25.45 -0.70 53.03
CA PHE A 247 -26.14 0.58 52.96
C PHE A 247 -27.58 0.35 52.54
N SER A 248 -28.52 0.49 53.47
CA SER A 248 -29.92 0.72 53.10
C SER A 248 -30.04 2.12 52.53
N TYR A 249 -29.92 2.22 51.24
CA TYR A 249 -30.20 3.47 50.54
C TYR A 249 -31.69 3.71 50.57
N ALA A 250 -32.11 4.69 51.34
CA ALA A 250 -33.45 5.23 51.18
C ALA A 250 -33.47 5.88 49.77
N GLU A 251 -34.17 5.27 48.81
CA GLU A 251 -34.29 5.85 47.50
C GLU A 251 -34.68 7.32 47.64
N PRO A 252 -33.86 8.26 47.11
CA PRO A 252 -34.32 9.63 46.97
C PRO A 252 -35.51 9.55 46.01
N LYS A 253 -36.63 10.10 46.41
CA LYS A 253 -37.77 10.31 45.54
C LYS A 253 -37.47 11.35 44.45
N ASN A 254 -36.36 11.20 43.79
CA ASN A 254 -36.06 11.93 42.58
C ASN A 254 -36.45 11.03 41.42
N LYS A 255 -37.47 11.45 40.68
CA LYS A 255 -37.82 10.94 39.36
C LYS A 255 -36.49 10.86 38.60
N GLU A 256 -36.19 9.67 38.04
CA GLU A 256 -35.18 9.56 36.98
C GLU A 256 -35.41 10.70 35.99
N PRO A 257 -34.37 11.44 35.60
CA PRO A 257 -34.54 12.41 34.54
C PRO A 257 -35.10 11.64 33.35
N GLN A 258 -36.36 11.94 32.97
CA GLN A 258 -36.92 11.36 31.78
C GLN A 258 -36.07 11.88 30.62
N VAL A 259 -35.19 11.03 30.10
CA VAL A 259 -34.46 11.29 28.86
C VAL A 259 -35.50 11.35 27.75
N SER A 260 -35.82 12.57 27.31
CA SER A 260 -36.71 12.77 26.17
C SER A 260 -35.84 12.93 24.93
N GLU A 261 -35.95 12.00 24.01
CA GLU A 261 -35.34 12.15 22.67
C GLU A 261 -36.29 12.96 21.77
N ARG A 262 -35.74 13.97 21.09
CA ARG A 262 -36.43 14.74 20.06
C ARG A 262 -35.78 14.47 18.71
N ILE A 263 -36.51 13.84 17.81
CA ILE A 263 -36.06 13.60 16.44
C ILE A 263 -36.26 14.87 15.63
N TRP A 264 -35.17 15.38 15.02
CA TRP A 264 -35.21 16.60 14.21
C TRP A 264 -35.25 16.31 12.71
N VAL A 265 -34.57 15.25 12.28
CA VAL A 265 -34.54 14.78 10.89
C VAL A 265 -34.76 13.29 10.89
N GLU A 266 -35.73 12.81 10.12
CA GLU A 266 -36.02 11.39 9.92
C GLU A 266 -36.15 11.11 8.41
N ASP A 267 -37.35 11.05 7.86
CA ASP A 267 -37.61 10.75 6.44
C ASP A 267 -37.38 11.96 5.52
N SER A 268 -37.23 13.14 6.07
CA SER A 268 -37.03 14.40 5.34
C SER A 268 -36.39 15.45 6.24
N ALA A 269 -35.80 16.47 5.62
CA ALA A 269 -35.38 17.66 6.34
C ALA A 269 -36.59 18.45 6.86
N PRO A 270 -36.42 19.31 7.91
CA PRO A 270 -37.49 20.16 8.39
C PRO A 270 -38.09 21.01 7.28
N ALA A 271 -39.42 20.98 7.13
CA ALA A 271 -40.13 21.67 6.05
C ALA A 271 -40.00 23.18 6.08
N ASP A 272 -39.68 23.76 7.25
CA ASP A 272 -39.52 25.19 7.52
C ASP A 272 -38.07 25.67 7.42
N ALA A 273 -37.14 24.81 7.07
CA ALA A 273 -35.71 25.11 6.99
C ALA A 273 -35.25 25.40 5.55
N LYS A 274 -34.20 26.17 5.42
CA LYS A 274 -33.54 26.42 4.14
C LYS A 274 -32.50 25.32 3.87
N LEU A 275 -32.73 24.57 2.81
CA LEU A 275 -31.88 23.42 2.43
C LEU A 275 -30.74 23.86 1.49
N SER A 276 -29.60 23.17 1.59
CA SER A 276 -28.49 23.27 0.67
C SER A 276 -27.82 21.90 0.49
N GLY A 277 -27.18 21.71 -0.65
CA GLY A 277 -26.61 20.42 -1.04
C GLY A 277 -27.66 19.46 -1.62
N LYS A 278 -27.22 18.27 -1.99
CA LYS A 278 -28.06 17.26 -2.62
C LYS A 278 -28.64 16.32 -1.55
N TRP A 279 -29.95 16.41 -1.33
CA TRP A 279 -30.69 15.57 -0.40
C TRP A 279 -31.24 14.34 -1.14
N GLU A 280 -30.43 13.27 -1.22
CA GLU A 280 -30.85 12.00 -1.81
C GLU A 280 -31.47 11.10 -0.73
N LEU A 281 -32.63 10.52 -1.04
CA LEU A 281 -33.34 9.64 -0.13
C LEU A 281 -33.35 8.21 -0.69
N ALA A 282 -33.07 7.23 0.16
CA ALA A 282 -33.13 5.81 -0.16
C ALA A 282 -34.13 5.07 0.76
N SER A 283 -34.73 4.03 0.23
CA SER A 283 -35.60 3.15 1.00
C SER A 283 -34.86 2.02 1.72
N HIS A 284 -33.57 1.84 1.46
CA HIS A 284 -32.70 0.87 2.12
C HIS A 284 -31.23 1.30 2.03
N PRO A 285 -30.41 1.06 3.10
CA PRO A 285 -30.84 0.66 4.46
C PRO A 285 -31.53 1.80 5.20
N VAL A 286 -32.48 1.50 6.08
CA VAL A 286 -33.22 2.47 6.91
C VAL A 286 -33.09 2.06 8.37
N PHE A 287 -32.84 3.02 9.28
CA PHE A 287 -32.79 2.79 10.74
C PHE A 287 -34.19 2.90 11.36
N SER A 288 -34.88 4.01 11.09
CA SER A 288 -36.26 4.32 11.53
C SER A 288 -36.98 5.06 10.42
N GLY A 289 -38.31 5.14 10.51
CA GLY A 289 -39.08 5.76 9.45
C GLY A 289 -39.19 4.92 8.17
N SER A 290 -39.26 5.56 7.03
CA SER A 290 -39.41 4.93 5.72
C SER A 290 -38.27 5.20 4.75
N LYS A 291 -37.40 6.17 5.06
CA LYS A 291 -36.30 6.59 4.20
C LYS A 291 -35.05 6.95 5.02
N SER A 292 -33.92 6.86 4.37
CA SER A 292 -32.64 7.37 4.88
C SER A 292 -32.04 8.40 3.92
N ILE A 293 -31.26 9.31 4.45
CA ILE A 293 -30.52 10.28 3.65
C ILE A 293 -29.22 9.61 3.21
N VAL A 294 -28.98 9.55 1.89
CA VAL A 294 -27.82 8.88 1.31
C VAL A 294 -26.81 9.89 0.75
N ARG A 295 -25.56 9.56 0.89
CA ARG A 295 -24.43 10.27 0.25
C ARG A 295 -23.53 9.30 -0.48
N THR A 296 -23.35 9.58 -1.76
CA THR A 296 -22.43 8.85 -2.64
C THR A 296 -21.56 9.85 -3.38
N GLY A 297 -20.31 9.52 -3.62
CA GLY A 297 -19.39 10.34 -4.41
C GLY A 297 -18.00 10.45 -3.82
N LYS A 298 -17.07 10.99 -4.61
CA LYS A 298 -15.68 11.22 -4.22
C LYS A 298 -15.51 12.63 -3.68
N GLY A 299 -14.62 12.80 -2.70
CA GLY A 299 -14.28 14.09 -2.12
C GLY A 299 -15.18 14.51 -0.96
N ASN A 300 -15.19 15.81 -0.65
CA ASN A 300 -15.99 16.36 0.44
C ASN A 300 -17.43 16.58 -0.06
N ASN A 301 -18.35 15.75 0.42
CA ASN A 301 -19.77 15.82 0.10
C ASN A 301 -20.53 16.34 1.33
N GLN A 302 -21.23 17.44 1.19
CA GLN A 302 -21.97 18.09 2.27
C GLN A 302 -23.42 18.35 1.86
N HIS A 303 -24.32 18.13 2.79
CA HIS A 303 -25.69 18.64 2.75
C HIS A 303 -26.02 19.26 4.11
N PHE A 304 -26.80 20.29 4.13
CA PHE A 304 -27.17 20.95 5.37
C PHE A 304 -28.50 21.66 5.24
N PHE A 305 -29.10 21.95 6.37
CA PHE A 305 -30.17 22.92 6.47
C PHE A 305 -29.82 23.99 7.52
N ILE A 306 -30.40 25.17 7.37
CA ILE A 306 -30.26 26.28 8.29
C ILE A 306 -31.59 27.00 8.44
N GLN A 307 -31.65 27.90 9.42
CA GLN A 307 -32.80 28.79 9.63
C GLN A 307 -34.12 28.04 9.85
N SER A 308 -34.08 26.87 10.50
CA SER A 308 -35.28 26.20 10.98
C SER A 308 -36.02 27.13 11.96
N LYS A 309 -37.30 27.30 11.76
CA LYS A 309 -38.18 28.10 12.66
C LYS A 309 -38.45 27.36 13.98
N SER A 310 -38.07 26.08 14.04
CA SER A 310 -38.19 25.25 15.22
C SER A 310 -36.79 24.86 15.74
N PRO A 311 -35.98 25.80 16.24
CA PRO A 311 -34.64 25.53 16.69
C PRO A 311 -34.62 24.54 17.86
N HIS A 312 -33.50 23.86 18.03
CA HIS A 312 -33.23 23.01 19.16
C HIS A 312 -32.53 23.79 20.25
N THR A 313 -33.20 23.97 21.39
CA THR A 313 -32.58 24.69 22.53
C THR A 313 -31.84 23.67 23.38
N VAL A 314 -30.58 23.93 23.68
CA VAL A 314 -29.80 23.18 24.68
C VAL A 314 -30.39 23.49 26.07
N LEU A 315 -30.90 22.47 26.74
CA LEU A 315 -31.59 22.67 28.04
C LEU A 315 -30.63 22.55 29.22
N SER A 316 -29.64 21.63 29.11
CA SER A 316 -28.68 21.37 30.18
C SER A 316 -27.29 21.12 29.60
N GLY A 317 -26.26 21.12 30.46
CA GLY A 317 -24.91 20.71 30.05
C GLY A 317 -24.77 19.21 29.75
N GLU A 318 -25.77 18.41 30.05
CA GLU A 318 -25.78 16.97 29.80
C GLU A 318 -26.52 16.60 28.49
N ASP A 319 -27.03 17.59 27.77
CA ASP A 319 -27.69 17.37 26.48
C ASP A 319 -26.73 16.78 25.43
N GLU A 320 -27.23 15.83 24.66
CA GLU A 320 -26.47 15.23 23.57
C GLU A 320 -27.20 15.38 22.23
N PHE A 321 -26.44 15.76 21.21
CA PHE A 321 -26.87 15.61 19.83
C PHE A 321 -26.49 14.23 19.33
N PHE A 322 -27.35 13.61 18.53
CA PHE A 322 -27.04 12.30 17.98
C PHE A 322 -27.48 12.14 16.53
N ALA A 323 -26.80 11.24 15.82
CA ALA A 323 -27.20 10.80 14.50
C ALA A 323 -26.95 9.30 14.36
N TYR A 324 -27.84 8.59 13.70
CA TYR A 324 -27.58 7.22 13.25
C TYR A 324 -26.95 7.24 11.88
N VAL A 325 -25.84 6.54 11.72
CA VAL A 325 -25.11 6.44 10.46
C VAL A 325 -24.93 4.98 10.06
N TYR A 326 -25.02 4.71 8.77
CA TYR A 326 -24.70 3.43 8.16
C TYR A 326 -23.57 3.65 7.16
N LEU A 327 -22.43 3.00 7.34
CA LEU A 327 -21.32 3.08 6.41
C LEU A 327 -21.35 1.90 5.45
N ASP A 328 -21.29 2.23 4.15
CA ASP A 328 -21.20 1.23 3.09
C ASP A 328 -19.90 0.43 3.24
N PRO A 329 -19.97 -0.90 3.43
CA PRO A 329 -18.78 -1.72 3.59
C PRO A 329 -17.90 -1.81 2.32
N GLU A 330 -18.47 -1.56 1.13
CA GLU A 330 -17.72 -1.59 -0.13
C GLU A 330 -16.97 -0.30 -0.40
N ASN A 331 -17.51 0.86 0.05
CA ASN A 331 -16.93 2.18 -0.16
C ASN A 331 -17.07 3.08 1.08
N PRO A 332 -16.46 2.74 2.22
CA PRO A 332 -16.60 3.52 3.44
C PRO A 332 -15.92 4.89 3.29
N PRO A 333 -16.51 5.95 3.86
CA PRO A 333 -15.85 7.26 3.93
C PRO A 333 -14.60 7.18 4.81
N ARG A 334 -13.66 8.09 4.62
CA ARG A 334 -12.49 8.21 5.50
C ARG A 334 -12.72 9.14 6.69
N GLN A 335 -13.75 9.99 6.62
CA GLN A 335 -14.16 10.90 7.68
C GLN A 335 -15.67 11.13 7.63
N ILE A 336 -16.29 11.25 8.81
CA ILE A 336 -17.64 11.78 9.01
C ILE A 336 -17.51 13.01 9.89
N MET A 337 -18.23 14.08 9.56
CA MET A 337 -18.31 15.29 10.36
C MET A 337 -19.76 15.70 10.50
N LEU A 338 -20.20 15.96 11.74
CA LEU A 338 -21.46 16.59 12.06
C LEU A 338 -21.19 18.02 12.51
N GLN A 339 -21.96 18.96 11.97
CA GLN A 339 -21.80 20.36 12.23
C GLN A 339 -23.15 20.96 12.67
N PHE A 340 -23.12 21.87 13.61
CA PHE A 340 -24.30 22.50 14.20
C PHE A 340 -24.21 24.00 14.01
N ASN A 341 -25.32 24.64 13.65
CA ASN A 341 -25.43 26.08 13.43
C ASN A 341 -26.33 26.71 14.49
N ASP A 342 -25.78 27.66 15.22
CA ASP A 342 -26.49 28.52 16.18
C ASP A 342 -26.54 29.99 15.76
N GLY A 343 -26.18 30.25 14.51
CA GLY A 343 -25.95 31.53 13.87
C GLY A 343 -24.62 31.54 13.12
N ALA A 344 -23.69 30.66 13.51
CA ALA A 344 -22.42 30.37 12.85
C ALA A 344 -22.18 28.86 12.77
N TRP A 345 -21.22 28.45 11.95
CA TRP A 345 -20.83 27.06 11.83
C TRP A 345 -19.54 26.79 12.64
N ASP A 346 -19.61 26.96 13.99
CA ASP A 346 -18.44 26.88 14.86
C ASP A 346 -18.45 25.68 15.82
N HIS A 347 -19.45 24.81 15.68
CA HIS A 347 -19.68 23.64 16.53
C HIS A 347 -19.61 22.37 15.68
N ARG A 348 -18.47 21.64 15.74
CA ARG A 348 -18.24 20.46 14.88
C ARG A 348 -17.65 19.30 15.65
N ALA A 349 -18.14 18.11 15.31
CA ALA A 349 -17.59 16.85 15.77
C ALA A 349 -17.28 15.94 14.58
N TYR A 350 -16.16 15.20 14.63
CA TYR A 350 -15.81 14.30 13.54
C TYR A 350 -15.24 12.96 14.03
N TRP A 351 -15.39 11.94 13.17
CA TRP A 351 -14.84 10.61 13.32
C TRP A 351 -13.97 10.24 12.12
N GLY A 352 -12.91 9.46 12.37
CA GLY A 352 -11.97 9.02 11.32
C GLY A 352 -10.77 9.94 11.15
N GLU A 353 -10.36 10.14 9.89
CA GLU A 353 -9.20 10.97 9.54
C GLU A 353 -9.56 12.47 9.56
N SER A 354 -8.54 13.31 9.65
CA SER A 354 -8.72 14.77 9.65
C SER A 354 -8.56 15.35 8.24
N LEU A 355 -9.56 15.16 7.38
CA LEU A 355 -9.52 15.55 5.95
C LEU A 355 -10.36 16.76 5.61
N ILE A 356 -11.48 16.96 6.31
CA ILE A 356 -12.39 18.08 6.06
C ILE A 356 -11.81 19.34 6.71
N PRO A 357 -11.53 20.43 5.97
CA PRO A 357 -10.75 21.56 6.46
C PRO A 357 -11.57 22.61 7.23
N PHE A 358 -12.76 22.26 7.75
CA PHE A 358 -13.61 23.19 8.45
C PHE A 358 -13.29 23.23 9.96
N GLY A 359 -13.10 24.43 10.51
CA GLY A 359 -12.75 24.67 11.90
C GLY A 359 -11.28 24.37 12.24
N GLN A 360 -10.89 24.75 13.46
CA GLN A 360 -9.54 24.53 13.97
C GLN A 360 -9.50 23.23 14.78
N GLU A 361 -8.61 22.32 14.44
CA GLU A 361 -8.48 21.03 15.11
C GLU A 361 -8.15 21.17 16.61
N ASN A 362 -8.71 20.29 17.42
CA ASN A 362 -8.61 20.29 18.89
C ASN A 362 -9.24 21.53 19.59
N THR A 363 -10.17 22.20 18.91
CA THR A 363 -11.01 23.25 19.51
C THR A 363 -12.49 22.86 19.38
N VAL A 364 -13.38 23.57 20.07
CA VAL A 364 -14.85 23.37 19.95
C VAL A 364 -15.34 23.47 18.51
N SER A 365 -14.62 24.22 17.67
CA SER A 365 -14.94 24.35 16.25
C SER A 365 -14.58 23.11 15.40
N ARG A 366 -13.81 22.15 15.96
CA ARG A 366 -13.45 20.89 15.30
C ARG A 366 -12.93 19.84 16.30
N VAL A 367 -13.84 19.10 16.90
CA VAL A 367 -13.55 18.11 17.95
C VAL A 367 -13.48 16.70 17.35
N LYS A 368 -12.39 15.99 17.61
CA LYS A 368 -12.28 14.56 17.26
C LYS A 368 -13.03 13.72 18.29
N MET A 369 -13.97 12.90 17.85
CA MET A 369 -14.76 12.01 18.69
C MET A 369 -14.20 10.58 18.77
N GLY A 370 -13.52 10.13 17.71
CA GLY A 370 -12.93 8.78 17.69
C GLY A 370 -12.64 8.26 16.28
N PRO A 371 -12.39 6.96 16.15
CA PRO A 371 -12.31 6.30 14.87
C PRO A 371 -13.66 6.29 14.17
N LEU A 372 -13.68 5.93 12.87
CA LEU A 372 -14.94 5.66 12.16
C LEU A 372 -15.72 4.54 12.84
N PRO A 373 -17.06 4.63 12.85
CA PRO A 373 -17.90 3.55 13.34
C PRO A 373 -17.77 2.29 12.46
N GLU A 374 -18.24 1.16 12.97
CA GLU A 374 -18.23 -0.10 12.23
C GLU A 374 -19.10 -0.02 10.97
N TRP A 375 -18.66 -0.66 9.89
CA TRP A 375 -19.32 -0.67 8.59
C TRP A 375 -20.41 -1.74 8.50
N GLY A 376 -21.35 -1.55 7.58
CA GLY A 376 -22.39 -2.54 7.29
C GLY A 376 -23.48 -2.64 8.35
N LYS A 377 -23.52 -1.75 9.34
CA LYS A 377 -24.56 -1.66 10.35
C LYS A 377 -24.82 -0.22 10.77
N TRP A 378 -26.01 0.03 11.33
CA TRP A 378 -26.36 1.32 11.91
C TRP A 378 -25.65 1.52 13.24
N VAL A 379 -25.01 2.66 13.39
CA VAL A 379 -24.29 3.05 14.63
C VAL A 379 -24.76 4.44 15.06
N ARG A 380 -25.11 4.59 16.33
CA ARG A 380 -25.42 5.89 16.93
C ARG A 380 -24.12 6.64 17.21
N LEU A 381 -24.03 7.85 16.68
CA LEU A 381 -22.99 8.84 17.00
C LEU A 381 -23.58 9.85 17.98
N SER A 382 -23.06 9.92 19.19
CA SER A 382 -23.51 10.88 20.23
C SER A 382 -22.45 11.96 20.45
N ILE A 383 -22.88 13.18 20.63
CA ILE A 383 -22.06 14.37 20.79
C ILE A 383 -22.59 15.17 21.98
N PRO A 384 -21.92 15.15 23.14
CA PRO A 384 -22.26 16.06 24.26
C PRO A 384 -22.17 17.51 23.80
N ALA A 385 -23.23 18.28 24.02
CA ALA A 385 -23.35 19.67 23.59
C ALA A 385 -22.17 20.54 24.04
N GLN A 386 -21.76 20.40 25.31
CA GLN A 386 -20.63 21.13 25.86
C GLN A 386 -19.30 20.82 25.17
N LYS A 387 -19.13 19.58 24.69
CA LYS A 387 -17.87 19.17 24.04
C LYS A 387 -17.59 19.95 22.76
N ILE A 388 -18.64 20.39 22.07
CA ILE A 388 -18.56 21.21 20.88
C ILE A 388 -18.85 22.69 21.16
N GLY A 389 -18.86 23.12 22.43
CA GLY A 389 -18.99 24.51 22.85
C GLY A 389 -20.41 25.06 22.86
N LEU A 390 -21.44 24.21 22.81
CA LEU A 390 -22.83 24.62 22.96
C LEU A 390 -23.20 24.56 24.45
N ASN A 391 -23.77 25.66 24.95
CA ASN A 391 -24.13 25.85 26.35
C ASN A 391 -25.65 25.87 26.55
N PRO A 392 -26.14 25.69 27.80
CA PRO A 392 -27.57 25.84 28.08
C PRO A 392 -28.09 27.18 27.60
N LYS A 393 -29.22 27.16 26.90
CA LYS A 393 -29.95 28.25 26.22
C LYS A 393 -29.49 28.58 24.80
N ASP A 394 -28.36 28.01 24.33
CA ASP A 394 -27.99 28.12 22.92
C ASP A 394 -29.07 27.48 22.02
N GLN A 395 -29.34 28.10 20.88
CA GLN A 395 -30.36 27.64 19.95
C GLN A 395 -29.72 27.17 18.65
N VAL A 396 -29.71 25.86 18.45
CA VAL A 396 -29.24 25.30 17.21
C VAL A 396 -30.39 25.27 16.19
N ASN A 397 -30.19 25.93 15.06
CA ASN A 397 -31.19 26.10 14.01
C ASN A 397 -30.80 25.48 12.67
N GLY A 398 -29.65 24.76 12.62
CA GLY A 398 -29.16 24.10 11.44
C GLY A 398 -28.19 22.96 11.78
N ILE A 399 -28.09 21.99 10.86
CA ILE A 399 -27.17 20.85 10.92
C ILE A 399 -26.61 20.54 9.54
N ALA A 400 -25.36 20.05 9.50
CA ALA A 400 -24.67 19.59 8.29
C ALA A 400 -23.98 18.26 8.51
#